data_d5aaebec99aefb8a039c42aba4d2f540
#
_entry.id   d5aaebec99aefb8a039c42aba4d2f540
#
_cell.length_a   1.000
_cell.length_b   1.000
_cell.length_c   1.000
_cell.angle_alpha   90.00
_cell.angle_beta   90.00
_cell.angle_gamma   90.00
#
_symmetry.space_group_name_H-M   'P 1'
#
loop_
_entity.id
_entity.type
_entity.pdbx_description
1 polymer ?
#
loop_
_entity_poly.entity_id
_entity_poly.type
_entity_poly.pdbx_seq_one_letter_code
_entity_poly.pdbx_strand_id
1 'polypeptide(L)'
;LEMGMADSAGTSDVEASTSVTVPHVSHDYYEAILQKRGQDINEAINRYNQEKVQQAAAQTAQPLTFTTATEDYFSDAVFIGDSRTVGISEYAGIKNATFLCKTSLTVYDFDKPKITYKNKKTSIKDVLSTHQFGKIYFMVGINECGTGTAQSFFKRYRDVIMDIRQLQPDALIFIEGNLFVTKEKSDQEQNITNENIQERNRLIATLANQKDIFYIDINDSTLCKDGALISDYTWDQVHIKAQYYSVWKEFLLDHAIIKERLA
;
A
#
# COMPACT_ATOMS: atom_id res chain seq x y z
N LEU A 1 3.83 -95.14 37.61
CA LEU A 1 4.85 -95.37 36.54
C LEU A 1 5.43 -94.04 36.17
N GLU A 2 6.60 -93.91 36.68
CA GLU A 2 7.92 -93.64 36.02
C GLU A 2 8.04 -92.27 35.36
N MET A 3 8.87 -91.46 36.04
CA MET A 3 10.26 -91.22 35.80
C MET A 3 10.56 -90.36 34.57
N GLY A 4 11.31 -89.34 34.82
CA GLY A 4 12.08 -88.62 33.85
C GLY A 4 12.59 -87.31 34.42
N MET A 5 13.75 -87.41 35.03
CA MET A 5 14.65 -86.27 35.28
C MET A 5 15.16 -85.69 33.96
N ALA A 6 15.37 -84.40 33.93
CA ALA A 6 16.60 -83.84 33.35
C ALA A 6 16.67 -82.36 33.68
N ASP A 7 17.63 -82.06 34.41
CA ASP A 7 18.56 -80.95 34.45
C ASP A 7 18.59 -80.02 33.21
N SER A 8 18.66 -78.75 33.39
CA SER A 8 19.86 -77.99 33.08
C SER A 8 19.68 -76.47 33.12
N ALA A 9 20.60 -75.89 33.75
CA ALA A 9 21.35 -74.67 33.42
C ALA A 9 20.53 -73.33 33.36
N GLY A 10 20.85 -72.60 34.39
CA GLY A 10 20.61 -71.16 34.43
C GLY A 10 21.40 -70.45 33.36
N THR A 11 20.76 -69.47 32.81
CA THR A 11 21.44 -68.35 32.23
C THR A 11 20.96 -67.09 32.93
N SER A 12 21.85 -66.57 33.75
CA SER A 12 21.74 -65.24 34.33
C SER A 12 21.87 -64.20 33.21
N ASP A 13 20.78 -63.61 32.86
CA ASP A 13 20.77 -62.39 32.06
C ASP A 13 21.24 -61.24 32.98
N VAL A 14 22.50 -60.86 32.80
CA VAL A 14 23.04 -59.63 33.33
C VAL A 14 22.45 -58.50 32.54
N GLU A 15 21.44 -57.85 33.12
CA GLU A 15 21.00 -56.51 32.61
C GLU A 15 22.18 -55.57 32.74
N ALA A 16 22.74 -55.20 31.61
CA ALA A 16 23.69 -54.12 31.49
C ALA A 16 22.97 -52.81 31.77
N SER A 17 23.05 -52.35 33.01
CA SER A 17 22.69 -50.99 33.39
C SER A 17 23.60 -50.02 32.62
N THR A 18 23.08 -49.48 31.51
CA THR A 18 23.71 -48.33 30.84
C THR A 18 23.50 -47.10 31.74
N SER A 19 24.47 -46.83 32.58
CA SER A 19 24.53 -45.55 33.30
C SER A 19 24.68 -44.43 32.27
N VAL A 20 23.61 -43.70 32.05
CA VAL A 20 23.69 -42.44 31.30
C VAL A 20 24.48 -41.47 32.18
N THR A 21 25.75 -41.27 31.86
CA THR A 21 26.56 -40.23 32.46
C THR A 21 26.05 -38.88 31.96
N VAL A 22 25.29 -38.19 32.79
CA VAL A 22 24.94 -36.80 32.56
C VAL A 22 26.24 -35.99 32.59
N PRO A 23 26.60 -35.26 31.53
CA PRO A 23 27.82 -34.48 31.55
C PRO A 23 27.75 -33.49 32.72
N HIS A 24 28.76 -33.49 33.56
CA HIS A 24 28.89 -32.53 34.65
C HIS A 24 29.20 -31.16 34.02
N VAL A 25 28.20 -30.30 33.91
CA VAL A 25 28.36 -28.92 33.46
C VAL A 25 29.08 -28.16 34.57
N SER A 26 30.22 -27.55 34.26
CA SER A 26 30.97 -26.77 35.24
C SER A 26 30.16 -25.56 35.72
N HIS A 27 30.33 -25.15 36.97
CA HIS A 27 29.67 -23.99 37.55
C HIS A 27 29.91 -22.74 36.68
N ASP A 28 31.12 -22.55 36.19
CA ASP A 28 31.50 -21.42 35.33
C ASP A 28 30.72 -21.39 34.00
N TYR A 29 30.48 -22.55 33.41
CA TYR A 29 29.67 -22.65 32.19
C TYR A 29 28.20 -22.30 32.46
N TYR A 30 27.66 -22.69 33.61
CA TYR A 30 26.30 -22.36 34.01
C TYR A 30 26.13 -20.87 34.26
N GLU A 31 27.08 -20.24 34.94
CA GLU A 31 27.10 -18.80 35.17
C GLU A 31 27.21 -18.01 33.84
N ALA A 32 28.03 -18.47 32.90
CA ALA A 32 28.16 -17.84 31.58
C ALA A 32 26.85 -17.90 30.80
N ILE A 33 26.10 -19.00 30.88
CA ILE A 33 24.77 -19.13 30.25
C ILE A 33 23.76 -18.15 30.89
N LEU A 34 23.73 -18.05 32.21
CA LEU A 34 22.84 -17.14 32.92
C LEU A 34 23.12 -15.67 32.58
N GLN A 35 24.42 -15.32 32.52
CA GLN A 35 24.86 -13.98 32.15
C GLN A 35 24.48 -13.63 30.71
N LYS A 36 24.67 -14.56 29.78
CA LYS A 36 24.25 -14.39 28.37
C LYS A 36 22.74 -14.23 28.23
N ARG A 37 21.95 -15.07 28.92
CA ARG A 37 20.49 -14.94 28.95
C ARG A 37 20.03 -13.60 29.52
N GLY A 38 20.72 -13.08 30.54
CA GLY A 38 20.44 -11.76 31.09
C GLY A 38 20.70 -10.66 30.09
N GLN A 39 21.76 -10.75 29.29
CA GLN A 39 22.08 -9.81 28.22
C GLN A 39 21.01 -9.86 27.11
N ASP A 40 20.65 -11.06 26.63
CA ASP A 40 19.64 -11.25 25.59
C ASP A 40 18.26 -10.70 26.02
N ILE A 41 17.90 -10.87 27.29
CA ILE A 41 16.65 -10.34 27.86
C ILE A 41 16.71 -8.80 27.90
N ASN A 42 17.81 -8.21 28.34
CA ASN A 42 17.96 -6.76 28.39
C ASN A 42 17.92 -6.13 27.01
N GLU A 43 18.55 -6.75 26.01
CA GLU A 43 18.47 -6.29 24.63
C GLU A 43 17.04 -6.37 24.07
N ALA A 44 16.29 -7.44 24.40
CA ALA A 44 14.88 -7.57 24.00
C ALA A 44 14.00 -6.51 24.66
N ILE A 45 14.22 -6.22 25.96
CA ILE A 45 13.52 -5.16 26.68
C ILE A 45 13.83 -3.79 26.07
N ASN A 46 15.11 -3.52 25.76
CA ASN A 46 15.50 -2.25 25.15
C ASN A 46 14.88 -2.05 23.78
N ARG A 47 14.85 -3.08 22.93
CA ARG A 47 14.16 -3.04 21.63
C ARG A 47 12.68 -2.76 21.81
N TYR A 48 12.00 -3.48 22.68
CA TYR A 48 10.59 -3.26 22.98
C TYR A 48 10.30 -1.83 23.44
N ASN A 49 11.12 -1.29 24.33
CA ASN A 49 10.97 0.07 24.83
C ASN A 49 11.22 1.11 23.73
N GLN A 50 12.21 0.90 22.85
CA GLN A 50 12.46 1.77 21.71
C GLN A 50 11.29 1.75 20.71
N GLU A 51 10.74 0.57 20.41
CA GLU A 51 9.56 0.44 19.57
C GLU A 51 8.34 1.15 20.19
N LYS A 52 8.14 1.03 21.50
CA LYS A 52 7.07 1.73 22.21
C LYS A 52 7.24 3.24 22.19
N VAL A 53 8.45 3.75 22.38
CA VAL A 53 8.76 5.18 22.29
C VAL A 53 8.52 5.69 20.86
N GLN A 54 8.94 4.94 19.83
CA GLN A 54 8.68 5.31 18.44
C GLN A 54 7.19 5.27 18.10
N GLN A 55 6.45 4.26 18.58
CA GLN A 55 4.99 4.21 18.42
C GLN A 55 4.29 5.38 19.12
N ALA A 56 4.69 5.73 20.35
CA ALA A 56 4.14 6.86 21.09
C ALA A 56 4.46 8.20 20.39
N ALA A 57 5.70 8.38 19.90
CA ALA A 57 6.07 9.56 19.13
C ALA A 57 5.29 9.66 17.82
N ALA A 58 5.05 8.53 17.15
CA ALA A 58 4.21 8.47 15.94
C ALA A 58 2.74 8.80 16.23
N GLN A 59 2.22 8.45 17.43
CA GLN A 59 0.86 8.78 17.85
C GLN A 59 0.68 10.24 18.29
N THR A 60 1.75 10.90 18.75
CA THR A 60 1.71 12.31 19.18
C THR A 60 2.01 13.30 18.06
N ALA A 61 2.49 12.83 16.89
CA ALA A 61 2.68 13.69 15.73
C ALA A 61 1.34 14.26 15.28
N GLN A 62 1.24 15.59 15.21
CA GLN A 62 0.04 16.25 14.67
C GLN A 62 -0.22 15.78 13.25
N PRO A 63 -1.49 15.52 12.89
CA PRO A 63 -1.83 15.20 11.52
C PRO A 63 -1.34 16.30 10.56
N LEU A 64 -0.74 15.90 9.44
CA LEU A 64 -0.38 16.84 8.39
C LEU A 64 -1.66 17.30 7.68
N THR A 65 -1.72 18.59 7.38
CA THR A 65 -2.88 19.20 6.70
C THR A 65 -2.51 19.64 5.30
N PHE A 66 -3.50 19.68 4.43
CA PHE A 66 -3.33 20.21 3.08
C PHE A 66 -2.99 21.69 3.09
N THR A 67 -2.15 22.08 2.15
CA THR A 67 -1.75 23.45 1.88
C THR A 67 -1.58 23.67 0.38
N THR A 68 -1.52 24.92 -0.07
CA THR A 68 -1.26 25.26 -1.46
C THR A 68 0.24 25.20 -1.78
N ALA A 69 0.60 24.63 -2.91
CA ALA A 69 1.95 24.57 -3.45
C ALA A 69 2.04 25.12 -4.87
N THR A 70 3.26 25.29 -5.37
CA THR A 70 3.56 25.66 -6.77
C THR A 70 3.83 24.42 -7.63
N GLU A 71 3.91 24.59 -8.94
CA GLU A 71 4.13 23.45 -9.88
C GLU A 71 5.42 22.67 -9.61
N ASP A 72 6.44 23.27 -8.99
CA ASP A 72 7.66 22.57 -8.59
C ASP A 72 7.40 21.45 -7.58
N TYR A 73 6.24 21.47 -6.93
CA TYR A 73 5.79 20.41 -6.02
C TYR A 73 5.73 19.04 -6.70
N PHE A 74 5.48 19.01 -8.01
CA PHE A 74 5.40 17.76 -8.76
C PHE A 74 6.75 17.22 -9.25
N SER A 75 7.86 17.92 -9.02
CA SER A 75 9.18 17.58 -9.60
C SER A 75 9.70 16.20 -9.21
N ASP A 76 9.31 15.68 -8.05
CA ASP A 76 9.63 14.34 -7.57
C ASP A 76 8.39 13.41 -7.50
N ALA A 77 7.32 13.79 -8.19
CA ALA A 77 6.07 13.04 -8.19
C ALA A 77 5.99 12.02 -9.31
N VAL A 78 5.29 10.92 -9.03
CA VAL A 78 4.80 9.97 -10.03
C VAL A 78 3.28 9.87 -9.97
N PHE A 79 2.64 9.98 -11.11
CA PHE A 79 1.21 9.78 -11.30
C PHE A 79 0.95 8.39 -11.88
N ILE A 80 0.13 7.61 -11.22
CA ILE A 80 -0.18 6.23 -11.58
C ILE A 80 -1.69 6.12 -11.75
N GLY A 81 -2.15 5.71 -12.92
CA GLY A 81 -3.59 5.58 -13.10
C GLY A 81 -4.05 5.23 -14.51
N ASP A 82 -5.35 5.27 -14.68
CA ASP A 82 -6.07 4.91 -15.90
C ASP A 82 -6.15 6.06 -16.94
N SER A 83 -7.16 6.02 -17.81
CA SER A 83 -7.37 7.02 -18.86
C SER A 83 -7.49 8.46 -18.35
N ARG A 84 -7.95 8.67 -17.13
CA ARG A 84 -8.05 9.99 -16.52
C ARG A 84 -6.68 10.54 -16.16
N THR A 85 -5.79 9.70 -15.65
CA THR A 85 -4.38 10.05 -15.42
C THR A 85 -3.64 10.27 -16.76
N VAL A 86 -3.98 9.53 -17.82
CA VAL A 86 -3.50 9.83 -19.17
C VAL A 86 -3.92 11.26 -19.56
N GLY A 87 -5.16 11.64 -19.34
CA GLY A 87 -5.63 13.01 -19.59
C GLY A 87 -4.88 14.07 -18.78
N ILE A 88 -4.57 13.81 -17.51
CA ILE A 88 -3.71 14.70 -16.71
C ILE A 88 -2.33 14.85 -17.38
N SER A 89 -1.73 13.76 -17.83
CA SER A 89 -0.40 13.79 -18.48
C SER A 89 -0.38 14.58 -19.78
N GLU A 90 -1.48 14.59 -20.51
CA GLU A 90 -1.59 15.23 -21.82
C GLU A 90 -2.05 16.70 -21.75
N TYR A 91 -2.95 17.02 -20.83
CA TYR A 91 -3.66 18.30 -20.85
C TYR A 91 -3.50 19.17 -19.60
N ALA A 92 -3.06 18.65 -18.46
CA ALA A 92 -2.89 19.45 -17.24
C ALA A 92 -1.67 20.39 -17.28
N GLY A 93 -0.76 20.19 -18.23
CA GLY A 93 0.47 21.01 -18.35
C GLY A 93 1.52 20.71 -17.29
N ILE A 94 1.43 19.59 -16.56
CA ILE A 94 2.44 19.14 -15.60
C ILE A 94 3.62 18.53 -16.37
N LYS A 95 4.75 19.25 -16.41
CA LYS A 95 5.90 18.88 -17.26
C LYS A 95 7.02 18.16 -16.52
N ASN A 96 7.07 18.30 -15.22
CA ASN A 96 8.19 17.87 -14.37
C ASN A 96 7.89 16.60 -13.54
N ALA A 97 6.74 15.98 -13.72
CA ALA A 97 6.37 14.73 -13.06
C ALA A 97 6.61 13.50 -13.96
N THR A 98 6.65 12.33 -13.34
CA THR A 98 6.63 11.04 -14.03
C THR A 98 5.20 10.53 -14.15
N PHE A 99 4.85 9.92 -15.28
CA PHE A 99 3.53 9.32 -15.50
C PHE A 99 3.66 7.83 -15.82
N LEU A 100 3.03 6.99 -15.02
CA LEU A 100 2.91 5.54 -15.19
C LEU A 100 1.43 5.22 -15.41
N CYS A 101 0.89 5.63 -16.53
CA CYS A 101 -0.54 5.56 -16.81
C CYS A 101 -0.83 4.86 -18.13
N LYS A 102 -2.03 4.32 -18.23
CA LYS A 102 -2.53 3.69 -19.44
C LYS A 102 -4.06 3.65 -19.44
N THR A 103 -4.67 3.92 -20.59
CA THR A 103 -6.10 3.68 -20.81
C THR A 103 -6.48 2.25 -20.38
N SER A 104 -7.58 2.11 -19.67
CA SER A 104 -8.07 0.84 -19.13
C SER A 104 -7.17 0.15 -18.09
N LEU A 105 -6.20 0.87 -17.48
CA LEU A 105 -5.45 0.34 -16.36
C LEU A 105 -6.39 0.02 -15.20
N THR A 106 -6.13 -1.10 -14.53
CA THR A 106 -6.86 -1.55 -13.34
C THR A 106 -5.92 -1.80 -12.18
N VAL A 107 -6.45 -1.89 -10.97
CA VAL A 107 -5.68 -2.28 -9.79
C VAL A 107 -5.05 -3.68 -9.92
N TYR A 108 -5.60 -4.53 -10.78
CA TYR A 108 -5.10 -5.88 -11.05
C TYR A 108 -3.92 -5.93 -12.02
N ASP A 109 -3.51 -4.77 -12.56
CA ASP A 109 -2.40 -4.65 -13.52
C ASP A 109 -1.11 -4.13 -12.89
N PHE A 110 -1.08 -3.87 -11.60
CA PHE A 110 0.04 -3.26 -10.88
C PHE A 110 1.38 -4.00 -11.09
N ASP A 111 1.35 -5.31 -11.08
CA ASP A 111 2.52 -6.19 -11.25
C ASP A 111 2.67 -6.75 -12.68
N LYS A 112 1.81 -6.32 -13.61
CA LYS A 112 1.85 -6.76 -15.00
C LYS A 112 2.53 -5.74 -15.92
N PRO A 113 3.22 -6.18 -16.97
CA PRO A 113 3.89 -5.28 -17.93
C PRO A 113 2.87 -4.57 -18.83
N LYS A 114 2.07 -3.69 -18.26
CA LYS A 114 0.97 -2.98 -18.94
C LYS A 114 1.30 -1.56 -19.36
N ILE A 115 2.35 -0.96 -18.79
CA ILE A 115 2.77 0.40 -19.09
C ILE A 115 4.04 0.44 -19.91
N THR A 116 4.34 1.61 -20.48
CA THR A 116 5.64 1.90 -21.13
C THR A 116 6.36 2.97 -20.31
N TYR A 117 7.58 2.67 -19.89
CA TYR A 117 8.45 3.62 -19.20
C TYR A 117 9.82 3.63 -19.86
N LYS A 118 10.33 4.83 -20.21
CA LYS A 118 11.61 5.01 -20.93
C LYS A 118 11.72 4.09 -22.17
N ASN A 119 10.67 4.05 -22.98
CA ASN A 119 10.53 3.23 -24.20
C ASN A 119 10.59 1.71 -23.97
N LYS A 120 10.42 1.24 -22.74
CA LYS A 120 10.38 -0.18 -22.41
C LYS A 120 9.04 -0.55 -21.81
N LYS A 121 8.45 -1.66 -22.28
CA LYS A 121 7.27 -2.24 -21.68
C LYS A 121 7.62 -2.84 -20.31
N THR A 122 6.89 -2.44 -19.27
CA THR A 122 7.21 -2.80 -17.89
C THR A 122 5.95 -2.79 -17.00
N SER A 123 6.07 -3.22 -15.75
CA SER A 123 5.04 -3.07 -14.74
C SER A 123 5.26 -1.81 -13.90
N ILE A 124 4.20 -1.33 -13.26
CA ILE A 124 4.30 -0.25 -12.27
C ILE A 124 5.23 -0.69 -11.13
N LYS A 125 5.05 -1.92 -10.65
CA LYS A 125 5.87 -2.51 -9.57
C LYS A 125 7.37 -2.49 -9.90
N ASP A 126 7.76 -2.84 -11.12
CA ASP A 126 9.17 -2.85 -11.54
C ASP A 126 9.76 -1.43 -11.53
N VAL A 127 9.01 -0.43 -11.99
CA VAL A 127 9.47 0.97 -11.96
C VAL A 127 9.66 1.43 -10.52
N LEU A 128 8.68 1.19 -9.65
CA LEU A 128 8.76 1.59 -8.24
C LEU A 128 9.84 0.81 -7.45
N SER A 129 10.24 -0.38 -7.92
CA SER A 129 11.34 -1.15 -7.31
C SER A 129 12.72 -0.57 -7.64
N THR A 130 12.84 0.20 -8.71
CA THR A 130 14.12 0.70 -9.24
C THR A 130 14.27 2.21 -9.17
N HIS A 131 13.20 2.95 -8.91
CA HIS A 131 13.18 4.41 -8.82
C HIS A 131 12.47 4.84 -7.55
N GLN A 132 13.03 5.83 -6.83
CA GLN A 132 12.40 6.43 -5.67
C GLN A 132 11.75 7.77 -6.06
N PHE A 133 10.54 7.98 -5.54
CA PHE A 133 9.77 9.20 -5.75
C PHE A 133 9.45 9.85 -4.39
N GLY A 134 9.34 11.16 -4.36
CA GLY A 134 8.91 11.87 -3.15
C GLY A 134 7.40 11.83 -2.95
N LYS A 135 6.64 11.71 -4.06
CA LYS A 135 5.18 11.71 -4.06
C LYS A 135 4.63 10.72 -5.07
N ILE A 136 3.57 10.04 -4.67
CA ILE A 136 2.86 9.08 -5.51
C ILE A 136 1.38 9.44 -5.52
N TYR A 137 0.85 9.79 -6.68
CA TYR A 137 -0.57 9.97 -6.93
C TYR A 137 -1.10 8.71 -7.57
N PHE A 138 -2.12 8.10 -6.98
CA PHE A 138 -2.65 6.81 -7.41
C PHE A 138 -4.16 6.85 -7.62
N MET A 139 -4.61 6.64 -8.86
CA MET A 139 -6.02 6.65 -9.24
C MET A 139 -6.35 5.51 -10.21
N VAL A 140 -7.07 4.52 -9.72
CA VAL A 140 -7.73 3.46 -10.49
C VAL A 140 -9.05 3.11 -9.80
N GLY A 141 -9.99 2.53 -10.51
CA GLY A 141 -11.24 2.08 -9.89
C GLY A 141 -12.47 2.16 -10.78
N ILE A 142 -12.51 3.05 -11.77
CA ILE A 142 -13.65 3.14 -12.67
C ILE A 142 -13.76 1.91 -13.58
N ASN A 143 -12.62 1.40 -14.05
CA ASN A 143 -12.59 0.22 -14.93
C ASN A 143 -12.98 -1.06 -14.20
N GLU A 144 -12.94 -1.04 -12.87
CA GLU A 144 -13.34 -2.13 -12.00
C GLU A 144 -14.81 -2.09 -11.58
N CYS A 145 -15.55 -1.03 -11.92
CA CYS A 145 -16.97 -0.91 -11.54
C CYS A 145 -17.85 -2.03 -12.10
N GLY A 146 -17.46 -2.67 -13.20
CA GLY A 146 -18.14 -3.83 -13.79
C GLY A 146 -17.55 -5.19 -13.38
N THR A 147 -16.55 -5.24 -12.49
CA THR A 147 -15.81 -6.45 -12.16
C THR A 147 -15.79 -6.68 -10.65
N GLY A 148 -16.43 -7.75 -10.21
CA GLY A 148 -16.49 -8.11 -8.80
C GLY A 148 -17.28 -7.12 -7.94
N THR A 149 -17.03 -7.15 -6.64
CA THR A 149 -17.67 -6.26 -5.66
C THR A 149 -16.74 -5.11 -5.28
N ALA A 150 -17.30 -4.06 -4.68
CA ALA A 150 -16.50 -2.97 -4.10
C ALA A 150 -15.52 -3.48 -3.04
N GLN A 151 -15.90 -4.50 -2.27
CA GLN A 151 -15.04 -5.12 -1.25
C GLN A 151 -13.88 -5.92 -1.87
N SER A 152 -14.10 -6.66 -2.96
CA SER A 152 -13.04 -7.38 -3.66
C SER A 152 -12.05 -6.42 -4.32
N PHE A 153 -12.55 -5.34 -4.91
CA PHE A 153 -11.74 -4.23 -5.40
C PHE A 153 -10.90 -3.61 -4.27
N PHE A 154 -11.54 -3.23 -3.15
CA PHE A 154 -10.87 -2.62 -2.02
C PHE A 154 -9.76 -3.49 -1.44
N LYS A 155 -10.00 -4.80 -1.32
CA LYS A 155 -8.97 -5.73 -0.84
C LYS A 155 -7.71 -5.65 -1.71
N ARG A 156 -7.86 -5.73 -3.05
CA ARG A 156 -6.73 -5.63 -3.97
C ARG A 156 -6.09 -4.24 -3.95
N TYR A 157 -6.91 -3.19 -3.91
CA TYR A 157 -6.43 -1.81 -3.83
C TYR A 157 -5.56 -1.59 -2.60
N ARG A 158 -6.01 -2.04 -1.44
CA ARG A 158 -5.25 -1.97 -0.18
C ARG A 158 -3.92 -2.71 -0.31
N ASP A 159 -3.93 -3.92 -0.86
CA ASP A 159 -2.71 -4.71 -1.04
C ASP A 159 -1.70 -3.98 -1.95
N VAL A 160 -2.18 -3.32 -3.01
CA VAL A 160 -1.34 -2.48 -3.89
C VAL A 160 -0.78 -1.26 -3.15
N ILE A 161 -1.58 -0.56 -2.34
CA ILE A 161 -1.09 0.56 -1.54
C ILE A 161 -0.02 0.11 -0.54
N MET A 162 -0.16 -1.07 0.07
CA MET A 162 0.86 -1.63 0.96
C MET A 162 2.14 -2.00 0.21
N ASP A 163 2.03 -2.60 -0.99
CA ASP A 163 3.17 -2.86 -1.86
C ASP A 163 3.89 -1.56 -2.25
N ILE A 164 3.14 -0.52 -2.63
CA ILE A 164 3.68 0.81 -2.93
C ILE A 164 4.43 1.37 -1.71
N ARG A 165 3.83 1.32 -0.53
CA ARG A 165 4.46 1.80 0.70
C ARG A 165 5.76 1.06 0.99
N GLN A 166 5.79 -0.25 0.80
CA GLN A 166 7.01 -1.05 1.01
C GLN A 166 8.12 -0.70 0.01
N LEU A 167 7.77 -0.46 -1.26
CA LEU A 167 8.72 -0.11 -2.31
C LEU A 167 9.21 1.35 -2.21
N GLN A 168 8.41 2.23 -1.61
CA GLN A 168 8.59 3.68 -1.54
C GLN A 168 8.39 4.17 -0.10
N PRO A 169 9.31 3.80 0.82
CA PRO A 169 9.10 3.99 2.27
C PRO A 169 9.00 5.47 2.68
N ASP A 170 9.66 6.37 1.94
CA ASP A 170 9.73 7.80 2.28
C ASP A 170 8.72 8.67 1.53
N ALA A 171 8.04 8.12 0.51
CA ALA A 171 7.12 8.88 -0.32
C ALA A 171 5.84 9.26 0.43
N LEU A 172 5.27 10.42 0.07
CA LEU A 172 3.88 10.73 0.35
C LEU A 172 3.01 10.00 -0.67
N ILE A 173 2.00 9.27 -0.21
CA ILE A 173 1.04 8.60 -1.09
C ILE A 173 -0.27 9.37 -1.06
N PHE A 174 -0.71 9.83 -2.23
CA PHE A 174 -2.00 10.46 -2.44
C PHE A 174 -2.92 9.48 -3.17
N ILE A 175 -3.90 8.98 -2.46
CA ILE A 175 -5.00 8.19 -3.02
C ILE A 175 -6.01 9.18 -3.60
N GLU A 176 -6.20 9.16 -4.91
CA GLU A 176 -7.15 10.03 -5.57
C GLU A 176 -8.50 9.31 -5.72
N GLY A 177 -9.57 9.96 -5.28
CA GLY A 177 -10.93 9.52 -5.54
C GLY A 177 -11.22 9.52 -7.03
N ASN A 178 -11.93 8.49 -7.51
CA ASN A 178 -12.34 8.41 -8.89
C ASN A 178 -13.38 9.50 -9.19
N LEU A 179 -13.14 10.27 -10.25
CA LEU A 179 -14.06 11.30 -10.72
C LEU A 179 -15.42 10.67 -11.08
N PHE A 180 -16.50 11.31 -10.69
CA PHE A 180 -17.85 10.93 -11.09
C PHE A 180 -18.04 11.03 -12.62
N VAL A 181 -19.01 10.30 -13.10
CA VAL A 181 -19.55 10.47 -14.46
C VAL A 181 -20.72 11.46 -14.42
N THR A 182 -21.21 11.86 -15.59
CA THR A 182 -22.41 12.70 -15.61
C THR A 182 -23.62 11.98 -15.02
N LYS A 183 -24.59 12.75 -14.56
CA LYS A 183 -25.84 12.16 -14.04
C LYS A 183 -26.52 11.28 -15.08
N GLU A 184 -26.57 11.73 -16.33
CA GLU A 184 -27.18 10.96 -17.43
C GLU A 184 -26.47 9.62 -17.63
N LYS A 185 -25.13 9.60 -17.64
CA LYS A 185 -24.36 8.35 -17.75
C LYS A 185 -24.67 7.42 -16.59
N SER A 186 -24.64 7.95 -15.38
CA SER A 186 -24.91 7.18 -14.16
C SER A 186 -26.31 6.56 -14.15
N ASP A 187 -27.34 7.30 -14.64
CA ASP A 187 -28.71 6.83 -14.65
C ASP A 187 -28.98 5.75 -15.73
N GLN A 188 -28.18 5.72 -16.80
CA GLN A 188 -28.32 4.80 -17.92
C GLN A 188 -27.48 3.51 -17.81
N GLU A 189 -26.46 3.51 -16.97
CA GLU A 189 -25.52 2.40 -16.82
C GLU A 189 -25.85 1.54 -15.61
N GLN A 190 -25.47 0.26 -15.68
CA GLN A 190 -25.62 -0.66 -14.55
C GLN A 190 -24.37 -0.73 -13.66
N ASN A 191 -23.20 -0.53 -14.26
CA ASN A 191 -21.92 -0.74 -13.60
C ASN A 191 -21.20 0.55 -13.29
N ILE A 192 -21.08 1.46 -14.27
CA ILE A 192 -20.40 2.75 -14.09
C ILE A 192 -21.44 3.78 -13.65
N THR A 193 -21.86 3.67 -12.40
CA THR A 193 -22.77 4.60 -11.75
C THR A 193 -22.02 5.42 -10.70
N ASN A 194 -22.50 6.63 -10.42
CA ASN A 194 -21.90 7.48 -9.38
C ASN A 194 -22.02 6.85 -7.98
N GLU A 195 -23.03 6.03 -7.75
CA GLU A 195 -23.16 5.26 -6.51
C GLU A 195 -22.04 4.23 -6.37
N ASN A 196 -21.78 3.42 -7.42
CA ASN A 196 -20.69 2.44 -7.43
C ASN A 196 -19.31 3.11 -7.34
N ILE A 197 -19.12 4.25 -7.98
CA ILE A 197 -17.88 5.03 -7.88
C ILE A 197 -17.71 5.54 -6.44
N GLN A 198 -18.75 6.12 -5.85
CA GLN A 198 -18.71 6.66 -4.51
C GLN A 198 -18.49 5.58 -3.44
N GLU A 199 -19.09 4.40 -3.59
CA GLU A 199 -18.84 3.28 -2.69
C GLU A 199 -17.35 2.90 -2.67
N ARG A 200 -16.73 2.81 -3.85
CA ARG A 200 -15.28 2.53 -3.96
C ARG A 200 -14.44 3.65 -3.39
N ASN A 201 -14.79 4.91 -3.68
CA ASN A 201 -14.08 6.08 -3.14
C ASN A 201 -14.13 6.11 -1.61
N ARG A 202 -15.26 5.81 -1.00
CA ARG A 202 -15.39 5.72 0.47
C ARG A 202 -14.48 4.63 1.06
N LEU A 203 -14.41 3.47 0.40
CA LEU A 203 -13.55 2.38 0.88
C LEU A 203 -12.07 2.74 0.78
N ILE A 204 -11.59 3.25 -0.36
CA ILE A 204 -10.18 3.61 -0.51
C ILE A 204 -9.78 4.80 0.37
N ALA A 205 -10.70 5.72 0.66
CA ALA A 205 -10.47 6.83 1.58
C ALA A 205 -10.09 6.37 3.00
N THR A 206 -10.57 5.18 3.42
CA THR A 206 -10.23 4.60 4.75
C THR A 206 -8.76 4.25 4.92
N LEU A 207 -7.98 4.20 3.84
CA LEU A 207 -6.54 3.93 3.88
C LEU A 207 -5.71 5.16 4.27
N ALA A 208 -6.29 6.36 4.21
CA ALA A 208 -5.61 7.59 4.61
C ALA A 208 -5.33 7.59 6.11
N ASN A 209 -4.10 7.97 6.48
CA ASN A 209 -3.64 7.99 7.88
C ASN A 209 -3.18 9.38 8.35
N GLN A 210 -3.27 10.39 7.49
CA GLN A 210 -2.88 11.80 7.76
C GLN A 210 -1.39 11.98 8.15
N LYS A 211 -0.55 11.01 7.83
CA LYS A 211 0.90 11.04 8.11
C LYS A 211 1.72 10.92 6.84
N ASP A 212 1.42 9.94 6.02
CA ASP A 212 2.12 9.62 4.80
C ASP A 212 1.22 9.03 3.70
N ILE A 213 -0.04 8.73 4.03
CA ILE A 213 -1.09 8.35 3.09
C ILE A 213 -2.26 9.33 3.26
N PHE A 214 -2.60 10.00 2.18
CA PHE A 214 -3.66 11.01 2.12
C PHE A 214 -4.70 10.64 1.08
N TYR A 215 -5.94 11.03 1.29
CA TYR A 215 -7.01 10.90 0.33
C TYR A 215 -7.38 12.29 -0.22
N ILE A 216 -7.46 12.41 -1.53
CA ILE A 216 -7.88 13.61 -2.25
C ILE A 216 -9.09 13.23 -3.11
N ASP A 217 -10.20 13.95 -2.98
CA ASP A 217 -11.39 13.71 -3.78
C ASP A 217 -11.60 14.82 -4.79
N ILE A 218 -11.27 14.57 -6.05
CA ILE A 218 -11.47 15.53 -7.14
C ILE A 218 -12.94 15.91 -7.33
N ASN A 219 -13.86 15.10 -6.83
CA ASN A 219 -15.30 15.41 -6.87
C ASN A 219 -15.68 16.61 -5.99
N ASP A 220 -14.82 17.03 -5.07
CA ASP A 220 -14.96 18.24 -4.27
C ASP A 220 -14.58 19.52 -5.06
N SER A 221 -14.01 19.36 -6.26
CA SER A 221 -13.66 20.49 -7.14
C SER A 221 -14.89 21.01 -7.91
N THR A 222 -14.68 22.11 -8.64
CA THR A 222 -15.71 22.70 -9.52
C THR A 222 -16.04 21.86 -10.77
N LEU A 223 -15.40 20.70 -10.95
CA LEU A 223 -15.73 19.75 -12.01
C LEU A 223 -17.05 19.02 -11.77
N CYS A 224 -17.44 18.88 -10.50
CA CYS A 224 -18.66 18.19 -10.10
C CYS A 224 -19.64 19.13 -9.44
N LYS A 225 -20.92 18.82 -9.61
CA LYS A 225 -22.04 19.48 -8.95
C LYS A 225 -23.13 18.45 -8.68
N ASP A 226 -23.76 18.54 -7.51
CA ASP A 226 -24.87 17.69 -7.08
C ASP A 226 -24.55 16.17 -7.22
N GLY A 227 -23.30 15.78 -6.94
CA GLY A 227 -22.84 14.38 -6.97
C GLY A 227 -22.57 13.81 -8.35
N ALA A 228 -22.36 14.64 -9.36
CA ALA A 228 -22.09 14.23 -10.73
C ALA A 228 -21.11 15.18 -11.44
N LEU A 229 -20.40 14.66 -12.43
CA LEU A 229 -19.62 15.46 -13.38
C LEU A 229 -20.55 16.39 -14.16
N ILE A 230 -20.16 17.66 -14.30
CA ILE A 230 -20.92 18.65 -15.07
C ILE A 230 -20.91 18.25 -16.54
N SER A 231 -22.10 18.09 -17.13
CA SER A 231 -22.30 17.59 -18.51
C SER A 231 -21.58 18.43 -19.56
N ASP A 232 -21.54 19.75 -19.38
CA ASP A 232 -20.83 20.66 -20.30
C ASP A 232 -19.32 20.47 -20.33
N TYR A 233 -18.74 19.79 -19.33
CA TYR A 233 -17.30 19.62 -19.20
C TYR A 233 -16.77 18.34 -19.87
N THR A 234 -17.64 17.55 -20.47
CA THR A 234 -17.30 16.26 -21.08
C THR A 234 -17.95 16.11 -22.47
N TRP A 235 -17.36 15.24 -23.32
CA TRP A 235 -17.99 14.82 -24.58
C TRP A 235 -18.59 13.42 -24.49
N ASP A 236 -18.01 12.55 -23.69
CA ASP A 236 -18.36 11.14 -23.58
C ASP A 236 -19.00 10.78 -22.22
N GLN A 237 -19.27 11.82 -21.43
CA GLN A 237 -19.89 11.72 -20.10
C GLN A 237 -18.99 11.10 -19.01
N VAL A 238 -17.75 10.77 -19.33
CA VAL A 238 -16.76 10.09 -18.45
C VAL A 238 -15.48 10.88 -18.30
N HIS A 239 -14.92 11.37 -19.43
CA HIS A 239 -13.65 12.10 -19.45
C HIS A 239 -13.91 13.60 -19.60
N ILE A 240 -13.18 14.41 -18.87
CA ILE A 240 -13.27 15.87 -19.00
C ILE A 240 -12.57 16.34 -20.28
N LYS A 241 -13.07 17.45 -20.84
CA LYS A 241 -12.44 18.12 -21.98
C LYS A 241 -11.08 18.69 -21.59
N ALA A 242 -10.15 18.76 -22.53
CA ALA A 242 -8.77 19.19 -22.35
C ALA A 242 -8.61 20.47 -21.48
N GLN A 243 -9.45 21.46 -21.73
CA GLN A 243 -9.43 22.75 -21.04
C GLN A 243 -9.71 22.69 -19.55
N TYR A 244 -10.35 21.64 -19.04
CA TYR A 244 -10.69 21.51 -17.63
C TYR A 244 -9.64 20.74 -16.80
N TYR A 245 -8.60 20.21 -17.43
CA TYR A 245 -7.49 19.58 -16.69
C TYR A 245 -6.66 20.59 -15.90
N SER A 246 -6.72 21.89 -16.22
CA SER A 246 -6.14 22.94 -15.39
C SER A 246 -6.80 23.00 -14.00
N VAL A 247 -8.14 22.81 -13.94
CA VAL A 247 -8.88 22.73 -12.67
C VAL A 247 -8.37 21.57 -11.83
N TRP A 248 -8.12 20.41 -12.47
CA TRP A 248 -7.58 19.25 -11.76
C TRP A 248 -6.19 19.54 -11.22
N LYS A 249 -5.29 20.11 -12.03
CA LYS A 249 -3.94 20.48 -11.58
C LYS A 249 -3.98 21.44 -10.39
N GLU A 250 -4.76 22.49 -10.47
CA GLU A 250 -4.90 23.47 -9.38
C GLU A 250 -5.44 22.81 -8.11
N PHE A 251 -6.44 21.95 -8.24
CA PHE A 251 -6.98 21.19 -7.12
C PHE A 251 -5.90 20.33 -6.44
N LEU A 252 -5.04 19.65 -7.20
CA LEU A 252 -3.92 18.89 -6.64
C LEU A 252 -2.90 19.78 -5.93
N LEU A 253 -2.61 20.97 -6.48
CA LEU A 253 -1.70 21.94 -5.85
C LEU A 253 -2.27 22.53 -4.55
N ASP A 254 -3.58 22.70 -4.47
CA ASP A 254 -4.26 23.15 -3.24
C ASP A 254 -4.39 22.03 -2.18
N HIS A 255 -4.06 20.80 -2.55
CA HIS A 255 -4.04 19.65 -1.66
C HIS A 255 -2.62 19.08 -1.48
N ALA A 256 -1.62 19.95 -1.47
CA ALA A 256 -0.24 19.59 -1.19
C ALA A 256 0.00 19.30 0.31
N ILE A 257 0.95 18.42 0.58
CA ILE A 257 1.48 18.16 1.92
C ILE A 257 2.95 18.52 1.94
N ILE A 258 3.32 19.43 2.82
CA ILE A 258 4.72 19.83 3.01
C ILE A 258 5.19 19.24 4.34
N LYS A 259 6.14 18.32 4.28
CA LYS A 259 6.85 17.85 5.47
C LYS A 259 7.95 18.87 5.78
N GLU A 260 7.92 19.47 6.95
CA GLU A 260 9.07 20.21 7.44
C GLU A 260 10.25 19.25 7.53
N ARG A 261 11.34 19.57 6.84
CA ARG A 261 12.59 18.84 7.04
C ARG A 261 13.06 19.20 8.43
N LEU A 262 13.06 18.25 9.35
CA LEU A 262 13.80 18.37 10.60
C LEU A 262 15.26 18.62 10.22
N ALA A 263 15.76 19.82 10.52
CA ALA A 263 17.10 20.27 10.26
C ALA A 263 18.13 19.48 11.11
#